data_9d2a163ebe7879a7948a1cfede0df4b0
#
_entry.id   9d2a163ebe7879a7948a1cfede0df4b0
#
_cell.length_a   1.000
_cell.length_b   1.000
_cell.length_c   1.000
_cell.angle_alpha   90.00
_cell.angle_beta   90.00
_cell.angle_gamma   90.00
#
_symmetry.space_group_name_H-M   'P 1'
#
loop_
_entity.id
_entity.type
_entity.pdbx_description
1 polymer ?
#
loop_
_entity_poly.entity_id
_entity_poly.type
_entity_poly.pdbx_seq_one_letter_code
_entity_poly.pdbx_strand_id
1 'polypeptide(L)'
;MKNLLLLMLISVGLMNAQGENLPQTDFTKMYLSVWEEAVEHCLDIAKAMPEKKYAYRPTKISKTFAEQMVHIAASTKLLTQRYVEGLEVKPNTPDANRMKKQEIIKFLESNFNYTKNVIVTIDQAKLDESCRMYHSGNIVSRAFALFYVQDHMGNHRAKANLYLRLNGFEPPQYTW
;
A
#
# COMPACT_ATOMS: atom_id res chain seq x y z
N MET A 1 -63.78 35.93 35.99
CA MET A 1 -62.90 35.78 34.84
C MET A 1 -61.84 34.72 35.27
N LYS A 2 -61.99 33.48 34.81
CA LYS A 2 -61.10 32.36 35.17
C LYS A 2 -60.12 32.13 34.02
N ASN A 3 -58.85 32.37 34.29
CA ASN A 3 -57.79 32.09 33.34
C ASN A 3 -57.47 30.56 33.34
N LEU A 4 -57.76 29.90 32.26
CA LEU A 4 -57.41 28.49 32.03
C LEU A 4 -56.00 28.45 31.43
N LEU A 5 -55.02 28.04 32.22
CA LEU A 5 -53.66 27.80 31.75
C LEU A 5 -53.60 26.41 31.10
N LEU A 6 -53.44 26.37 29.75
CA LEU A 6 -53.28 25.14 28.99
C LEU A 6 -51.80 24.72 29.02
N LEU A 7 -51.46 23.73 29.80
CA LEU A 7 -50.12 23.10 29.81
C LEU A 7 -50.02 22.16 28.61
N MET A 8 -49.29 22.55 27.57
CA MET A 8 -48.86 21.66 26.51
C MET A 8 -47.68 20.80 27.01
N LEU A 9 -47.94 19.54 27.28
CA LEU A 9 -46.90 18.51 27.50
C LEU A 9 -46.29 18.16 26.11
N ILE A 10 -45.06 18.64 25.86
CA ILE A 10 -44.29 18.20 24.73
C ILE A 10 -43.60 16.88 25.12
N SER A 11 -44.15 15.78 24.67
CA SER A 11 -43.50 14.48 24.77
C SER A 11 -42.30 14.41 23.78
N VAL A 12 -41.11 14.66 24.28
CA VAL A 12 -39.88 14.38 23.52
C VAL A 12 -39.73 12.86 23.42
N GLY A 13 -40.15 12.29 22.31
CA GLY A 13 -39.86 10.90 21.99
C GLY A 13 -38.36 10.75 21.82
N LEU A 14 -37.71 10.08 22.77
CA LEU A 14 -36.35 9.55 22.60
C LEU A 14 -36.39 8.52 21.46
N MET A 15 -36.09 8.95 20.25
CA MET A 15 -35.71 8.03 19.17
C MET A 15 -34.41 7.33 19.61
N ASN A 16 -34.52 6.11 20.12
CA ASN A 16 -33.40 5.21 20.17
C ASN A 16 -32.96 4.97 18.73
N ALA A 17 -31.97 5.70 18.27
CA ALA A 17 -31.20 5.33 17.11
C ALA A 17 -30.45 4.03 17.49
N GLN A 18 -31.09 2.88 17.25
CA GLN A 18 -30.39 1.63 17.14
C GLN A 18 -29.47 1.79 15.94
N GLY A 19 -28.21 2.12 16.22
CA GLY A 19 -27.17 2.08 15.20
C GLY A 19 -27.20 0.67 14.60
N GLU A 20 -27.61 0.58 13.34
CA GLU A 20 -27.40 -0.66 12.60
C GLU A 20 -25.94 -1.01 12.75
N ASN A 21 -25.65 -2.14 13.43
CA ASN A 21 -24.31 -2.70 13.46
C ASN A 21 -23.99 -3.13 12.03
N LEU A 22 -23.38 -2.23 11.26
CA LEU A 22 -22.83 -2.59 9.97
C LEU A 22 -21.85 -3.75 10.20
N PRO A 23 -21.90 -4.79 9.36
CA PRO A 23 -20.98 -5.92 9.50
C PRO A 23 -19.55 -5.40 9.56
N GLN A 24 -18.84 -5.73 10.64
CA GLN A 24 -17.46 -5.31 10.80
C GLN A 24 -16.64 -5.95 9.68
N THR A 25 -16.09 -5.11 8.80
CA THR A 25 -15.28 -5.57 7.69
C THR A 25 -13.96 -6.11 8.24
N ASP A 26 -13.60 -7.34 7.88
CA ASP A 26 -12.30 -7.90 8.18
C ASP A 26 -11.23 -7.07 7.46
N PHE A 27 -10.46 -6.30 8.24
CA PHE A 27 -9.42 -5.41 7.73
C PHE A 27 -8.42 -6.16 6.84
N THR A 28 -7.95 -7.30 7.30
CA THR A 28 -6.94 -8.10 6.59
C THR A 28 -7.44 -8.55 5.23
N LYS A 29 -8.69 -9.04 5.18
CA LYS A 29 -9.33 -9.50 3.94
C LYS A 29 -9.54 -8.35 2.95
N MET A 30 -10.01 -7.21 3.44
CA MET A 30 -10.19 -6.01 2.61
C MET A 30 -8.85 -5.50 2.10
N TYR A 31 -7.83 -5.40 2.96
CA TYR A 31 -6.51 -4.93 2.58
C TYR A 31 -5.84 -5.88 1.58
N LEU A 32 -6.02 -7.19 1.74
CA LEU A 32 -5.47 -8.19 0.83
C LEU A 32 -5.97 -8.01 -0.61
N SER A 33 -7.26 -7.73 -0.81
CA SER A 33 -7.79 -7.49 -2.15
C SER A 33 -7.16 -6.27 -2.81
N VAL A 34 -7.01 -5.17 -2.05
CA VAL A 34 -6.33 -3.95 -2.52
C VAL A 34 -4.85 -4.21 -2.83
N TRP A 35 -4.20 -5.03 -2.01
CA TRP A 35 -2.81 -5.41 -2.20
C TRP A 35 -2.60 -6.21 -3.49
N GLU A 36 -3.43 -7.22 -3.74
CA GLU A 36 -3.33 -8.09 -4.91
C GLU A 36 -3.46 -7.31 -6.23
N GLU A 37 -4.45 -6.43 -6.33
CA GLU A 37 -4.63 -5.52 -7.47
C GLU A 37 -3.40 -4.60 -7.69
N ALA A 38 -2.88 -4.05 -6.61
CA ALA A 38 -1.71 -3.18 -6.67
C ALA A 38 -0.44 -3.93 -7.14
N VAL A 39 -0.27 -5.18 -6.72
CA VAL A 39 0.83 -6.06 -7.13
C VAL A 39 0.70 -6.42 -8.59
N GLU A 40 -0.48 -6.88 -9.05
CA GLU A 40 -0.70 -7.25 -10.45
C GLU A 40 -0.38 -6.07 -11.37
N HIS A 41 -0.93 -4.89 -11.09
CA HIS A 41 -0.65 -3.70 -11.88
C HIS A 41 0.85 -3.33 -11.89
N CYS A 42 1.56 -3.50 -10.76
CA CYS A 42 3.00 -3.24 -10.70
C CYS A 42 3.80 -4.23 -11.56
N LEU A 43 3.44 -5.51 -11.53
CA LEU A 43 4.07 -6.54 -12.34
C LEU A 43 3.81 -6.33 -13.84
N ASP A 44 2.62 -5.89 -14.20
CA ASP A 44 2.27 -5.60 -15.60
C ASP A 44 3.04 -4.40 -16.13
N ILE A 45 3.27 -3.36 -15.32
CA ILE A 45 4.17 -2.25 -15.66
C ILE A 45 5.59 -2.77 -15.94
N ALA A 46 6.10 -3.65 -15.06
CA ALA A 46 7.43 -4.23 -15.26
C ALA A 46 7.49 -5.06 -16.57
N LYS A 47 6.46 -5.85 -16.85
CA LYS A 47 6.36 -6.64 -18.09
C LYS A 47 6.24 -5.77 -19.36
N ALA A 48 5.50 -4.66 -19.29
CA ALA A 48 5.25 -3.77 -20.42
C ALA A 48 6.52 -3.06 -20.93
N MET A 49 7.46 -2.70 -20.05
CA MET A 49 8.70 -2.05 -20.46
C MET A 49 9.62 -3.04 -21.21
N PRO A 50 10.03 -2.76 -22.46
CA PRO A 50 11.02 -3.59 -23.14
C PRO A 50 12.37 -3.62 -22.41
N GLU A 51 13.04 -4.78 -22.40
CA GLU A 51 14.30 -4.96 -21.65
C GLU A 51 15.37 -3.92 -22.00
N LYS A 52 15.52 -3.57 -23.29
CA LYS A 52 16.44 -2.53 -23.76
C LYS A 52 16.18 -1.14 -23.18
N LYS A 53 15.02 -0.92 -22.57
CA LYS A 53 14.59 0.34 -21.93
C LYS A 53 14.67 0.32 -20.41
N TYR A 54 15.10 -0.79 -19.81
CA TYR A 54 15.27 -0.86 -18.36
C TYR A 54 16.34 0.11 -17.82
N ALA A 55 17.34 0.43 -18.61
CA ALA A 55 18.36 1.44 -18.27
C ALA A 55 17.89 2.90 -18.50
N TYR A 56 16.67 3.13 -19.01
CA TYR A 56 16.15 4.47 -19.25
C TYR A 56 15.92 5.21 -17.92
N ARG A 57 16.28 6.50 -17.90
CA ARG A 57 15.97 7.46 -16.83
C ARG A 57 15.56 8.81 -17.44
N PRO A 58 14.52 9.49 -16.90
CA PRO A 58 14.07 10.78 -17.45
C PRO A 58 15.10 11.91 -17.29
N THR A 59 15.85 11.89 -16.20
CA THR A 59 16.87 12.91 -15.88
C THR A 59 18.10 12.24 -15.26
N LYS A 60 19.23 12.96 -15.22
CA LYS A 60 20.47 12.44 -14.62
C LYS A 60 20.34 12.04 -13.13
N ILE A 61 19.46 12.70 -12.40
CA ILE A 61 19.22 12.46 -10.96
C ILE A 61 18.11 11.43 -10.69
N SER A 62 17.36 11.03 -11.72
CA SER A 62 16.29 10.03 -11.57
C SER A 62 16.87 8.62 -11.49
N LYS A 63 16.17 7.74 -10.80
CA LYS A 63 16.41 6.29 -10.90
C LYS A 63 16.17 5.83 -12.34
N THR A 64 16.90 4.82 -12.79
CA THR A 64 16.53 4.10 -14.03
C THR A 64 15.22 3.33 -13.80
N PHE A 65 14.59 2.86 -14.88
CA PHE A 65 13.41 1.99 -14.74
C PHE A 65 13.75 0.73 -13.95
N ALA A 66 14.88 0.09 -14.21
CA ALA A 66 15.37 -1.06 -13.44
C ALA A 66 15.53 -0.73 -11.95
N GLU A 67 16.23 0.36 -11.63
CA GLU A 67 16.41 0.83 -10.25
C GLU A 67 15.08 1.16 -9.57
N GLN A 68 14.08 1.66 -10.33
CA GLN A 68 12.74 1.94 -9.83
C GLN A 68 12.02 0.64 -9.44
N MET A 69 12.05 -0.39 -10.28
CA MET A 69 11.43 -1.70 -10.03
C MET A 69 12.10 -2.42 -8.85
N VAL A 70 13.43 -2.46 -8.84
CA VAL A 70 14.18 -3.08 -7.73
C VAL A 70 13.93 -2.35 -6.42
N HIS A 71 13.84 -1.01 -6.44
CA HIS A 71 13.50 -0.22 -5.26
C HIS A 71 12.10 -0.53 -4.74
N ILE A 72 11.09 -0.65 -5.61
CA ILE A 72 9.73 -1.04 -5.21
C ILE A 72 9.79 -2.39 -4.46
N ALA A 73 10.42 -3.41 -5.04
CA ALA A 73 10.50 -4.73 -4.43
C ALA A 73 11.21 -4.70 -3.07
N ALA A 74 12.41 -4.13 -3.02
CA ALA A 74 13.24 -4.11 -1.82
C ALA A 74 12.60 -3.29 -0.69
N SER A 75 12.05 -2.11 -1.00
CA SER A 75 11.42 -1.25 0.00
C SER A 75 10.11 -1.84 0.53
N THR A 76 9.29 -2.45 -0.31
CA THR A 76 8.06 -3.12 0.12
C THR A 76 8.36 -4.17 1.18
N LYS A 77 9.30 -5.08 0.93
CA LYS A 77 9.70 -6.09 1.91
C LYS A 77 10.31 -5.46 3.17
N LEU A 78 11.23 -4.52 3.00
CA LEU A 78 11.90 -3.86 4.14
C LEU A 78 10.90 -3.14 5.06
N LEU A 79 9.96 -2.40 4.48
CA LEU A 79 8.96 -1.67 5.24
C LEU A 79 7.98 -2.61 5.94
N THR A 80 7.59 -3.71 5.28
CA THR A 80 6.79 -4.78 5.90
C THR A 80 7.51 -5.38 7.10
N GLN A 81 8.76 -5.78 6.93
CA GLN A 81 9.56 -6.35 8.01
C GLN A 81 9.71 -5.41 9.20
N ARG A 82 10.05 -4.15 8.95
CA ARG A 82 10.30 -3.18 10.02
C ARG A 82 9.04 -2.74 10.74
N TYR A 83 8.02 -2.36 9.99
CA TYR A 83 6.88 -1.65 10.57
C TYR A 83 5.70 -2.58 10.85
N VAL A 84 5.49 -3.61 10.03
CA VAL A 84 4.38 -4.54 10.22
C VAL A 84 4.77 -5.69 11.14
N GLU A 85 5.91 -6.34 10.88
CA GLU A 85 6.38 -7.46 11.72
C GLU A 85 7.18 -6.98 12.95
N GLY A 86 7.80 -5.81 12.90
CA GLY A 86 8.62 -5.26 13.98
C GLY A 86 10.03 -5.84 14.03
N LEU A 87 10.57 -6.27 12.90
CA LEU A 87 11.90 -6.85 12.80
C LEU A 87 12.99 -5.79 12.65
N GLU A 88 14.12 -5.99 13.32
CA GLU A 88 15.32 -5.19 13.09
C GLU A 88 16.11 -5.75 11.90
N VAL A 89 15.89 -5.17 10.73
CA VAL A 89 16.54 -5.62 9.48
C VAL A 89 17.30 -4.48 8.81
N LYS A 90 18.41 -4.83 8.18
CA LYS A 90 19.18 -3.90 7.34
C LYS A 90 18.63 -3.91 5.91
N PRO A 91 18.65 -2.76 5.20
CA PRO A 91 18.32 -2.73 3.78
C PRO A 91 19.21 -3.71 3.00
N ASN A 92 18.58 -4.50 2.14
CA ASN A 92 19.27 -5.37 1.19
C ASN A 92 18.67 -5.14 -0.20
N THR A 93 19.30 -4.25 -0.97
CA THR A 93 18.87 -3.89 -2.32
C THR A 93 19.94 -4.31 -3.31
N PRO A 94 19.65 -5.25 -4.22
CA PRO A 94 20.61 -5.66 -5.23
C PRO A 94 20.91 -4.54 -6.22
N ASP A 95 22.05 -4.63 -6.90
CA ASP A 95 22.40 -3.69 -7.96
C ASP A 95 21.54 -3.96 -9.21
N ALA A 96 20.55 -3.11 -9.43
CA ALA A 96 19.62 -3.22 -10.55
C ALA A 96 20.30 -3.21 -11.94
N ASN A 97 21.47 -2.59 -12.04
CA ASN A 97 22.21 -2.51 -13.32
C ASN A 97 22.86 -3.84 -13.72
N ARG A 98 22.92 -4.80 -12.79
CA ARG A 98 23.43 -6.16 -13.02
C ARG A 98 22.33 -7.18 -13.22
N MET A 99 21.07 -6.77 -13.15
CA MET A 99 19.91 -7.66 -13.25
C MET A 99 19.28 -7.56 -14.64
N LYS A 100 18.93 -8.71 -15.21
CA LYS A 100 18.07 -8.78 -16.41
C LYS A 100 16.61 -8.52 -16.06
N LYS A 101 15.81 -8.14 -17.02
CA LYS A 101 14.36 -7.92 -16.85
C LYS A 101 13.67 -9.05 -16.08
N GLN A 102 13.91 -10.31 -16.47
CA GLN A 102 13.28 -11.47 -15.83
C GLN A 102 13.72 -11.66 -14.37
N GLU A 103 14.96 -11.34 -14.04
CA GLU A 103 15.45 -11.40 -12.67
C GLU A 103 14.80 -10.33 -11.79
N ILE A 104 14.59 -9.12 -12.35
CA ILE A 104 13.87 -8.04 -11.67
C ILE A 104 12.41 -8.41 -11.45
N ILE A 105 11.72 -8.99 -12.44
CA ILE A 105 10.32 -9.45 -12.28
C ILE A 105 10.24 -10.53 -11.19
N LYS A 106 11.10 -11.53 -11.20
CA LYS A 106 11.14 -12.56 -10.13
C LYS A 106 11.43 -11.95 -8.76
N PHE A 107 12.27 -10.93 -8.70
CA PHE A 107 12.58 -10.22 -7.45
C PHE A 107 11.35 -9.46 -6.93
N LEU A 108 10.58 -8.80 -7.80
CA LEU A 108 9.29 -8.20 -7.47
C LEU A 108 8.33 -9.25 -6.92
N GLU A 109 8.09 -10.33 -7.67
CA GLU A 109 7.18 -11.42 -7.29
C GLU A 109 7.54 -12.00 -5.91
N SER A 110 8.82 -12.30 -5.68
CA SER A 110 9.29 -12.86 -4.41
C SER A 110 9.03 -11.93 -3.23
N ASN A 111 9.30 -10.63 -3.37
CA ASN A 111 9.14 -9.67 -2.28
C ASN A 111 7.66 -9.31 -2.04
N PHE A 112 6.84 -9.27 -3.09
CA PHE A 112 5.40 -9.08 -2.97
C PHE A 112 4.71 -10.29 -2.31
N ASN A 113 5.12 -11.51 -2.67
CA ASN A 113 4.63 -12.73 -2.03
C ASN A 113 5.03 -12.78 -0.54
N TYR A 114 6.22 -12.31 -0.19
CA TYR A 114 6.61 -12.17 1.21
C TYR A 114 5.61 -11.28 1.97
N THR A 115 5.34 -10.08 1.46
CA THR A 115 4.39 -9.14 2.08
C THR A 115 2.97 -9.72 2.11
N LYS A 116 2.51 -10.37 1.03
CA LYS A 116 1.22 -11.07 1.01
C LYS A 116 1.11 -12.10 2.12
N ASN A 117 2.14 -12.94 2.30
CA ASN A 117 2.16 -13.95 3.36
C ASN A 117 2.05 -13.31 4.76
N VAL A 118 2.76 -12.20 5.00
CA VAL A 118 2.62 -11.46 6.26
C VAL A 118 1.19 -10.96 6.46
N ILE A 119 0.57 -10.35 5.44
CA ILE A 119 -0.83 -9.88 5.51
C ILE A 119 -1.79 -11.02 5.85
N VAL A 120 -1.62 -12.19 5.25
CA VAL A 120 -2.51 -13.35 5.46
C VAL A 120 -2.33 -13.99 6.83
N THR A 121 -1.13 -13.93 7.41
CA THR A 121 -0.81 -14.66 8.65
C THR A 121 -0.78 -13.79 9.90
N ILE A 122 -0.75 -12.46 9.75
CA ILE A 122 -0.69 -11.55 10.89
C ILE A 122 -2.03 -11.51 11.63
N ASP A 123 -1.98 -11.60 12.96
CA ASP A 123 -3.17 -11.48 13.79
C ASP A 123 -3.54 -10.02 14.10
N GLN A 124 -4.78 -9.82 14.54
CA GLN A 124 -5.30 -8.49 14.85
C GLN A 124 -4.56 -7.84 16.04
N ALA A 125 -4.17 -8.62 17.04
CA ALA A 125 -3.44 -8.09 18.18
C ALA A 125 -2.09 -7.49 17.75
N LYS A 126 -1.41 -8.15 16.81
CA LYS A 126 -0.17 -7.63 16.22
C LYS A 126 -0.41 -6.37 15.40
N LEU A 127 -1.49 -6.30 14.64
CA LEU A 127 -1.85 -5.11 13.85
C LEU A 127 -2.17 -3.90 14.74
N ASP A 128 -2.68 -4.12 15.94
CA ASP A 128 -3.01 -3.06 16.91
C ASP A 128 -1.78 -2.54 17.66
N GLU A 129 -0.67 -3.29 17.68
CA GLU A 129 0.58 -2.80 18.26
C GLU A 129 1.07 -1.52 17.61
N SER A 130 1.73 -0.68 18.41
CA SER A 130 2.36 0.55 17.92
C SER A 130 3.74 0.28 17.32
N CYS A 131 4.08 1.03 16.27
CA CYS A 131 5.43 1.10 15.73
C CYS A 131 5.84 2.58 15.50
N ARG A 132 7.15 2.84 15.56
CA ARG A 132 7.71 4.18 15.29
C ARG A 132 8.19 4.24 13.84
N MET A 133 7.66 5.23 13.09
CA MET A 133 8.07 5.51 11.71
C MET A 133 9.44 6.20 11.71
N TYR A 134 10.40 5.67 10.95
CA TYR A 134 11.79 6.14 10.98
C TYR A 134 11.95 7.61 10.55
N HIS A 135 11.32 8.01 9.45
CA HIS A 135 11.51 9.36 8.90
C HIS A 135 10.73 10.45 9.62
N SER A 136 9.51 10.17 10.05
CA SER A 136 8.66 11.17 10.73
C SER A 136 8.79 11.14 12.25
N GLY A 137 9.27 10.03 12.81
CA GLY A 137 9.24 9.80 14.25
C GLY A 137 7.85 9.51 14.82
N ASN A 138 6.80 9.55 14.00
CA ASN A 138 5.43 9.31 14.43
C ASN A 138 5.24 7.89 14.96
N ILE A 139 4.40 7.76 15.97
CA ILE A 139 3.95 6.47 16.50
C ILE A 139 2.58 6.19 15.88
N VAL A 140 2.46 5.04 15.22
CA VAL A 140 1.25 4.61 14.52
C VAL A 140 1.00 3.13 14.81
N SER A 141 -0.22 2.61 14.54
CA SER A 141 -0.45 1.17 14.57
C SER A 141 0.25 0.45 13.41
N ARG A 142 0.53 -0.85 13.57
CA ARG A 142 1.07 -1.66 12.46
C ARG A 142 0.07 -1.80 11.32
N ALA A 143 -1.24 -1.77 11.60
CA ALA A 143 -2.27 -1.68 10.57
C ALA A 143 -2.11 -0.41 9.72
N PHE A 144 -1.85 0.76 10.34
CA PHE A 144 -1.54 1.98 9.60
C PHE A 144 -0.27 1.84 8.76
N ALA A 145 0.73 1.12 9.27
CA ALA A 145 1.98 0.91 8.53
C ALA A 145 1.78 0.12 7.22
N LEU A 146 0.77 -0.75 7.13
CA LEU A 146 0.40 -1.41 5.87
C LEU A 146 -0.02 -0.40 4.80
N PHE A 147 -0.81 0.62 5.16
CA PHE A 147 -1.15 1.70 4.23
C PHE A 147 0.08 2.47 3.76
N TYR A 148 1.04 2.71 4.66
CA TYR A 148 2.31 3.34 4.27
C TYR A 148 3.11 2.48 3.29
N VAL A 149 3.16 1.16 3.46
CA VAL A 149 3.79 0.23 2.51
C VAL A 149 3.14 0.36 1.12
N GLN A 150 1.81 0.39 1.07
CA GLN A 150 1.05 0.52 -0.16
C GLN A 150 1.24 1.88 -0.83
N ASP A 151 1.18 2.98 -0.07
CA ASP A 151 1.37 4.35 -0.56
C ASP A 151 2.78 4.52 -1.16
N HIS A 152 3.80 4.03 -0.45
CA HIS A 152 5.18 4.05 -0.93
C HIS A 152 5.34 3.28 -2.25
N MET A 153 4.75 2.09 -2.35
CA MET A 153 4.71 1.33 -3.61
C MET A 153 3.97 2.11 -4.70
N GLY A 154 2.81 2.70 -4.39
CA GLY A 154 1.99 3.50 -5.31
C GLY A 154 2.74 4.70 -5.89
N ASN A 155 3.46 5.44 -5.05
CA ASN A 155 4.28 6.58 -5.46
C ASN A 155 5.37 6.17 -6.48
N HIS A 156 6.05 5.05 -6.25
CA HIS A 156 7.07 4.56 -7.17
C HIS A 156 6.49 3.90 -8.42
N ARG A 157 5.36 3.21 -8.31
CA ARG A 157 4.61 2.65 -9.43
C ARG A 157 4.13 3.72 -10.40
N ALA A 158 3.62 4.86 -9.88
CA ALA A 158 3.21 6.00 -10.72
C ALA A 158 4.39 6.58 -11.54
N LYS A 159 5.58 6.65 -10.95
CA LYS A 159 6.80 7.06 -11.67
C LYS A 159 7.15 6.08 -12.79
N ALA A 160 7.02 4.78 -12.54
CA ALA A 160 7.29 3.76 -13.56
C ALA A 160 6.29 3.82 -14.72
N ASN A 161 5.02 4.11 -14.46
CA ASN A 161 4.01 4.39 -15.49
C ASN A 161 4.40 5.59 -16.36
N LEU A 162 4.88 6.67 -15.73
CA LEU A 162 5.38 7.82 -16.47
C LEU A 162 6.55 7.45 -17.39
N TYR A 163 7.46 6.56 -16.94
CA TYR A 163 8.59 6.12 -17.75
C TYR A 163 8.14 5.34 -19.00
N LEU A 164 7.09 4.52 -18.90
CA LEU A 164 6.48 3.88 -20.07
C LEU A 164 6.03 4.93 -21.08
N ARG A 165 5.21 5.91 -20.66
CA ARG A 165 4.70 6.99 -21.55
C ARG A 165 5.83 7.79 -22.20
N LEU A 166 6.86 8.15 -21.45
CA LEU A 166 8.03 8.88 -21.98
C LEU A 166 8.82 8.09 -23.03
N ASN A 167 8.63 6.77 -23.08
CA ASN A 167 9.22 5.91 -24.10
C ASN A 167 8.22 5.48 -25.19
N GLY A 168 7.01 6.05 -25.21
CA GLY A 168 5.99 5.79 -26.22
C GLY A 168 5.23 4.47 -26.02
N PHE A 169 5.28 3.90 -24.81
CA PHE A 169 4.52 2.70 -24.46
C PHE A 169 3.26 3.07 -23.67
N GLU A 170 2.12 2.45 -24.02
CA GLU A 170 0.88 2.54 -23.24
C GLU A 170 1.07 1.80 -21.92
N PRO A 171 0.86 2.45 -20.76
CA PRO A 171 0.84 1.74 -19.48
C PRO A 171 -0.34 0.77 -19.40
N PRO A 172 -0.23 -0.32 -18.61
CA PRO A 172 -1.37 -1.15 -18.28
C PRO A 172 -2.52 -0.32 -17.71
N GLN A 173 -3.75 -0.72 -18.02
CA GLN A 173 -4.93 -0.03 -17.51
C GLN A 173 -5.01 -0.16 -16.00
N TYR A 174 -5.38 0.93 -15.35
CA TYR A 174 -5.67 0.94 -13.92
C TYR A 174 -7.13 0.51 -13.70
N THR A 175 -7.33 -0.56 -12.95
CA THR A 175 -8.61 -1.29 -12.87
C THR A 175 -9.45 -1.01 -11.63
N TRP A 176 -9.18 0.04 -10.88
CA TRP A 176 -9.97 0.44 -9.69
C TRP A 176 -11.23 1.19 -10.06
#